data_e311b7dce6a3ca75d646fec2d13f9af0
#
_entry.id   e311b7dce6a3ca75d646fec2d13f9af0
#
_cell.length_a   1.000
_cell.length_b   1.000
_cell.length_c   1.000
_cell.angle_alpha   90.00
_cell.angle_beta   90.00
_cell.angle_gamma   90.00
#
_symmetry.space_group_name_H-M   'P 1'
#
loop_
_entity.id
_entity.type
_entity.pdbx_description
1 polymer ?
#
loop_
_entity_poly.entity_id
_entity_poly.type
_entity_poly.pdbx_seq_one_letter_code
_entity_poly.pdbx_strand_id
1 'polypeptide(L)'
;MAFEGLSEKLSVAFKKLRGKGRLSEADVKEAMREIRLALLEADVSYKVVKQFIAQVTERAVGSDVLEALSPAQTIIKIVNEELTALMGGTSTKLEISSKPPTVVMLVGLQGAGKTTNGAKLAGLMKRQNGKRPLLAACDIYRPAAIKQLEVVGGQLDIPVFQMGQTDPVDIARAAIEHARQHGNDMVFLDTAGRLHVDEELMDELKRIKAAVEPTEILLVVDAMIGQDAVNAAKAFDDALDIDGVMLTKLDGDARGGAALSIKAVTGKPIKFVGVGEKLDQIEVFHPDRMASRILGMGDMLSLIEKAEQNFDRQKALEFQEKLRKNKFTLTDFYEQMAQLKNMGSLSEIAGMLPGVKASDLEGASMDESLLGRMEAIILSMTPYERENPNVLNSSRKRRIAAGSGTQVVDINRLLKQFEMMQAMTKQFAGGKMPKSMRRLMGKKGGKGMLGGKMPGLPF
;
A
#
# COMPACT_ATOMS: atom_id res chain seq x y z
N MET A 1 3.06 8.18 -7.07
CA MET A 1 2.11 7.17 -6.51
C MET A 1 1.90 6.05 -7.51
N ALA A 2 1.58 4.83 -7.02
CA ALA A 2 1.29 3.71 -7.90
C ALA A 2 0.17 4.05 -8.90
N PHE A 3 0.37 3.70 -10.17
CA PHE A 3 -0.59 3.89 -11.27
C PHE A 3 -0.98 5.33 -11.61
N GLU A 4 -0.28 6.35 -11.12
CA GLU A 4 -0.68 7.75 -11.28
C GLU A 4 -0.83 8.17 -12.74
N GLY A 5 0.15 7.83 -13.59
CA GLY A 5 0.11 8.13 -15.02
C GLY A 5 -1.06 7.46 -15.75
N LEU A 6 -1.35 6.20 -15.42
CA LEU A 6 -2.49 5.47 -16.00
C LEU A 6 -3.82 6.06 -15.51
N SER A 7 -3.92 6.32 -14.21
CA SER A 7 -5.13 6.88 -13.58
C SER A 7 -5.52 8.25 -14.17
N GLU A 8 -4.53 9.13 -14.39
CA GLU A 8 -4.79 10.44 -15.01
C GLU A 8 -5.36 10.31 -16.42
N LYS A 9 -4.78 9.46 -17.25
CA LYS A 9 -5.23 9.25 -18.64
C LYS A 9 -6.63 8.65 -18.70
N LEU A 10 -6.91 7.63 -17.87
CA LEU A 10 -8.24 7.05 -17.76
C LEU A 10 -9.26 8.06 -17.25
N SER A 11 -8.90 8.89 -16.27
CA SER A 11 -9.76 9.96 -15.76
C SER A 11 -10.16 10.97 -16.86
N VAL A 12 -9.26 11.28 -17.79
CA VAL A 12 -9.56 12.16 -18.95
C VAL A 12 -10.59 11.50 -19.87
N ALA A 13 -10.39 10.20 -20.22
CA ALA A 13 -11.33 9.45 -21.06
C ALA A 13 -12.74 9.39 -20.40
N PHE A 14 -12.82 9.12 -19.12
CA PHE A 14 -14.10 9.05 -18.40
C PHE A 14 -14.78 10.41 -18.22
N LYS A 15 -14.03 11.53 -18.11
CA LYS A 15 -14.60 12.87 -18.06
C LYS A 15 -15.38 13.19 -19.33
N LYS A 16 -14.86 12.79 -20.50
CA LYS A 16 -15.57 12.97 -21.79
C LYS A 16 -16.90 12.23 -21.83
N LEU A 17 -16.93 10.99 -21.30
CA LEU A 17 -18.15 10.19 -21.20
C LEU A 17 -19.17 10.83 -20.23
N ARG A 18 -18.73 11.29 -19.06
CA ARG A 18 -19.62 11.89 -18.03
C ARG A 18 -20.28 13.19 -18.49
N GLY A 19 -19.65 13.93 -19.42
CA GLY A 19 -20.22 15.17 -19.96
C GLY A 19 -21.38 14.99 -20.94
N LYS A 20 -21.65 13.75 -21.40
CA LYS A 20 -22.70 13.44 -22.38
C LYS A 20 -23.89 12.79 -21.67
N GLY A 21 -25.06 13.38 -21.76
CA GLY A 21 -26.29 12.88 -21.11
C GLY A 21 -26.80 11.57 -21.72
N ARG A 22 -26.55 11.36 -23.03
CA ARG A 22 -26.79 10.10 -23.75
C ARG A 22 -25.52 9.71 -24.47
N LEU A 23 -25.21 8.43 -24.52
CA LEU A 23 -24.04 7.89 -25.22
C LEU A 23 -24.50 7.12 -26.46
N SER A 24 -23.79 7.33 -27.55
CA SER A 24 -23.89 6.53 -28.75
C SER A 24 -22.80 5.45 -28.79
N GLU A 25 -22.97 4.43 -29.64
CA GLU A 25 -21.89 3.46 -29.88
C GLU A 25 -20.58 4.11 -30.35
N ALA A 26 -20.64 5.21 -31.09
CA ALA A 26 -19.49 5.96 -31.53
C ALA A 26 -18.74 6.58 -30.35
N ASP A 27 -19.45 7.11 -29.36
CA ASP A 27 -18.87 7.66 -28.13
C ASP A 27 -18.15 6.60 -27.30
N VAL A 28 -18.75 5.41 -27.21
CA VAL A 28 -18.15 4.26 -26.54
C VAL A 28 -16.88 3.83 -27.25
N LYS A 29 -16.91 3.69 -28.59
CA LYS A 29 -15.75 3.31 -29.39
C LYS A 29 -14.60 4.31 -29.28
N GLU A 30 -14.92 5.62 -29.23
CA GLU A 30 -13.92 6.68 -29.02
C GLU A 30 -13.26 6.54 -27.62
N ALA A 31 -14.08 6.38 -26.57
CA ALA A 31 -13.55 6.19 -25.22
C ALA A 31 -12.70 4.91 -25.10
N MET A 32 -13.13 3.82 -25.71
CA MET A 32 -12.33 2.57 -25.74
C MET A 32 -11.01 2.74 -26.47
N ARG A 33 -10.97 3.59 -27.50
CA ARG A 33 -9.71 3.95 -28.17
C ARG A 33 -8.76 4.69 -27.23
N GLU A 34 -9.25 5.66 -26.45
CA GLU A 34 -8.45 6.39 -25.48
C GLU A 34 -7.95 5.49 -24.35
N ILE A 35 -8.82 4.63 -23.81
CA ILE A 35 -8.45 3.63 -22.80
C ILE A 35 -7.38 2.68 -23.34
N ARG A 36 -7.52 2.22 -24.58
CA ARG A 36 -6.52 1.38 -25.25
C ARG A 36 -5.16 2.06 -25.30
N LEU A 37 -5.11 3.33 -25.71
CA LEU A 37 -3.88 4.10 -25.78
C LEU A 37 -3.26 4.27 -24.39
N ALA A 38 -4.07 4.60 -23.37
CA ALA A 38 -3.61 4.74 -22.00
C ALA A 38 -2.98 3.46 -21.44
N LEU A 39 -3.58 2.29 -21.72
CA LEU A 39 -3.05 0.99 -21.31
C LEU A 39 -1.75 0.64 -22.05
N LEU A 40 -1.64 0.92 -23.34
CA LEU A 40 -0.41 0.70 -24.10
C LEU A 40 0.73 1.61 -23.63
N GLU A 41 0.46 2.87 -23.36
CA GLU A 41 1.43 3.82 -22.81
C GLU A 41 1.83 3.46 -21.36
N ALA A 42 0.95 2.77 -20.64
CA ALA A 42 1.24 2.20 -19.34
C ALA A 42 2.05 0.89 -19.42
N ASP A 43 2.52 0.52 -20.62
CA ASP A 43 3.35 -0.67 -20.86
C ASP A 43 2.60 -2.00 -20.58
N VAL A 44 1.27 -2.01 -20.77
CA VAL A 44 0.49 -3.25 -20.73
C VAL A 44 0.68 -4.04 -22.02
N SER A 45 0.83 -5.37 -21.91
CA SER A 45 0.99 -6.25 -23.08
C SER A 45 -0.12 -6.04 -24.11
N TYR A 46 0.28 -5.87 -25.39
CA TYR A 46 -0.67 -5.66 -26.49
C TYR A 46 -1.77 -6.72 -26.59
N LYS A 47 -1.42 -7.99 -26.35
CA LYS A 47 -2.39 -9.09 -26.35
C LYS A 47 -3.44 -8.92 -25.28
N VAL A 48 -3.00 -8.53 -24.09
CA VAL A 48 -3.86 -8.27 -22.93
C VAL A 48 -4.79 -7.08 -23.20
N VAL A 49 -4.22 -5.97 -23.70
CA VAL A 49 -5.00 -4.77 -24.06
C VAL A 49 -6.06 -5.08 -25.10
N LYS A 50 -5.71 -5.84 -26.15
CA LYS A 50 -6.65 -6.21 -27.21
C LYS A 50 -7.83 -7.01 -26.66
N GLN A 51 -7.56 -7.99 -25.81
CA GLN A 51 -8.59 -8.83 -25.19
C GLN A 51 -9.48 -8.01 -24.26
N PHE A 52 -8.88 -7.20 -23.39
CA PHE A 52 -9.58 -6.32 -22.45
C PHE A 52 -10.53 -5.36 -23.16
N ILE A 53 -10.04 -4.64 -24.19
CA ILE A 53 -10.85 -3.69 -24.96
C ILE A 53 -12.00 -4.39 -25.67
N ALA A 54 -11.80 -5.59 -26.20
CA ALA A 54 -12.87 -6.37 -26.83
C ALA A 54 -13.98 -6.72 -25.81
N GLN A 55 -13.62 -7.26 -24.66
CA GLN A 55 -14.55 -7.62 -23.58
C GLN A 55 -15.34 -6.41 -23.06
N VAL A 56 -14.64 -5.30 -22.74
CA VAL A 56 -15.31 -4.07 -22.29
C VAL A 56 -16.24 -3.51 -23.37
N THR A 57 -15.81 -3.49 -24.65
CA THR A 57 -16.61 -2.95 -25.75
C THR A 57 -17.90 -3.77 -25.94
N GLU A 58 -17.78 -5.10 -25.95
CA GLU A 58 -18.93 -6.00 -26.08
C GLU A 58 -19.97 -5.74 -25.02
N ARG A 59 -19.56 -5.60 -23.75
CA ARG A 59 -20.45 -5.30 -22.62
C ARG A 59 -20.99 -3.87 -22.64
N ALA A 60 -20.18 -2.89 -23.10
CA ALA A 60 -20.52 -1.47 -23.05
C ALA A 60 -21.45 -1.00 -24.19
N VAL A 61 -21.52 -1.73 -25.32
CA VAL A 61 -22.34 -1.38 -26.49
C VAL A 61 -23.76 -1.99 -26.37
N GLY A 62 -24.05 -2.81 -25.38
CA GLY A 62 -25.40 -3.36 -25.15
C GLY A 62 -26.47 -2.28 -25.00
N SER A 63 -27.66 -2.52 -25.52
CA SER A 63 -28.81 -1.58 -25.47
C SER A 63 -29.11 -1.15 -24.02
N ASP A 64 -29.07 -2.07 -23.09
CA ASP A 64 -29.31 -1.85 -21.66
C ASP A 64 -28.37 -0.82 -21.03
N VAL A 65 -27.13 -0.75 -21.53
CA VAL A 65 -26.12 0.20 -21.05
C VAL A 65 -26.35 1.58 -21.65
N LEU A 66 -26.62 1.65 -22.95
CA LEU A 66 -26.82 2.91 -23.68
C LEU A 66 -28.11 3.61 -23.28
N GLU A 67 -29.13 2.86 -22.90
CA GLU A 67 -30.43 3.33 -22.44
C GLU A 67 -30.50 3.56 -20.92
N ALA A 68 -29.50 3.20 -20.16
CA ALA A 68 -29.45 3.39 -18.72
C ALA A 68 -29.54 4.87 -18.32
N LEU A 69 -30.07 5.14 -17.13
CA LEU A 69 -30.18 6.50 -16.57
C LEU A 69 -28.80 7.19 -16.42
N SER A 70 -27.72 6.41 -16.30
CA SER A 70 -26.35 6.88 -16.18
C SER A 70 -25.39 6.01 -17.00
N PRO A 71 -25.41 6.07 -18.34
CA PRO A 71 -24.62 5.19 -19.20
C PRO A 71 -23.10 5.28 -18.90
N ALA A 72 -22.60 6.48 -18.67
CA ALA A 72 -21.20 6.70 -18.35
C ALA A 72 -20.76 5.98 -17.05
N GLN A 73 -21.62 5.98 -16.01
CA GLN A 73 -21.32 5.29 -14.75
C GLN A 73 -21.34 3.77 -14.94
N THR A 74 -22.27 3.27 -15.75
CA THR A 74 -22.35 1.83 -16.08
C THR A 74 -21.10 1.37 -16.83
N ILE A 75 -20.60 2.16 -17.80
CA ILE A 75 -19.36 1.84 -18.52
C ILE A 75 -18.16 1.85 -17.56
N ILE A 76 -18.05 2.84 -16.67
CA ILE A 76 -16.97 2.89 -15.68
C ILE A 76 -17.03 1.65 -14.77
N LYS A 77 -18.22 1.21 -14.37
CA LYS A 77 -18.41 -0.01 -13.58
C LYS A 77 -17.92 -1.25 -14.35
N ILE A 78 -18.29 -1.37 -15.63
CA ILE A 78 -17.83 -2.47 -16.50
C ILE A 78 -16.31 -2.47 -16.59
N VAL A 79 -15.68 -1.31 -16.82
CA VAL A 79 -14.21 -1.20 -16.86
C VAL A 79 -13.58 -1.62 -15.52
N ASN A 80 -14.18 -1.23 -14.39
CA ASN A 80 -13.68 -1.64 -13.07
C ASN A 80 -13.76 -3.16 -12.87
N GLU A 81 -14.87 -3.77 -13.24
CA GLU A 81 -15.07 -5.21 -13.14
C GLU A 81 -14.08 -5.99 -14.02
N GLU A 82 -13.89 -5.53 -15.26
CA GLU A 82 -12.94 -6.16 -16.18
C GLU A 82 -11.46 -5.97 -15.76
N LEU A 83 -11.09 -4.79 -15.21
CA LEU A 83 -9.77 -4.58 -14.61
C LEU A 83 -9.56 -5.51 -13.42
N THR A 84 -10.56 -5.62 -12.55
CA THR A 84 -10.52 -6.52 -11.39
C THR A 84 -10.33 -7.97 -11.83
N ALA A 85 -11.10 -8.43 -12.82
CA ALA A 85 -10.99 -9.77 -13.38
C ALA A 85 -9.62 -10.02 -14.01
N LEU A 86 -9.08 -9.05 -14.76
CA LEU A 86 -7.78 -9.10 -15.40
C LEU A 86 -6.65 -9.32 -14.38
N MET A 87 -6.77 -8.70 -13.20
CA MET A 87 -5.79 -8.83 -12.10
C MET A 87 -6.02 -10.07 -11.22
N GLY A 88 -7.05 -10.87 -11.47
CA GLY A 88 -7.30 -12.12 -10.76
C GLY A 88 -8.61 -12.22 -9.99
N GLY A 89 -9.43 -11.17 -10.01
CA GLY A 89 -10.78 -11.15 -9.40
C GLY A 89 -10.76 -10.98 -7.89
N THR A 90 -10.16 -11.91 -7.17
CA THR A 90 -10.09 -11.92 -5.70
C THR A 90 -8.65 -12.03 -5.19
N SER A 91 -8.41 -11.58 -3.95
CA SER A 91 -7.11 -11.75 -3.29
C SER A 91 -6.82 -13.23 -3.03
N THR A 92 -5.57 -13.63 -3.25
CA THR A 92 -5.10 -15.01 -3.00
C THR A 92 -4.10 -14.98 -1.85
N LYS A 93 -4.30 -15.86 -0.86
CA LYS A 93 -3.44 -15.99 0.31
C LYS A 93 -2.27 -16.94 0.03
N LEU A 94 -1.24 -16.89 0.90
CA LEU A 94 -0.23 -17.93 0.95
C LEU A 94 -0.87 -19.26 1.36
N GLU A 95 -0.42 -20.32 0.74
CA GLU A 95 -0.75 -21.66 1.17
C GLU A 95 0.05 -22.03 2.42
N ILE A 96 -0.65 -22.52 3.43
CA ILE A 96 -0.04 -22.90 4.71
C ILE A 96 -0.04 -24.43 4.81
N SER A 97 1.13 -25.00 4.99
CA SER A 97 1.28 -26.45 5.17
C SER A 97 0.56 -26.92 6.44
N SER A 98 -0.16 -28.03 6.33
CA SER A 98 -0.74 -28.73 7.48
C SER A 98 0.32 -29.36 8.39
N LYS A 99 1.53 -29.57 7.86
CA LYS A 99 2.70 -30.12 8.59
C LYS A 99 3.80 -29.06 8.63
N PRO A 100 4.01 -28.38 9.76
CA PRO A 100 5.08 -27.38 9.89
C PRO A 100 6.47 -27.96 9.65
N PRO A 101 7.41 -27.12 9.13
CA PRO A 101 7.23 -25.75 8.72
C PRO A 101 6.60 -25.59 7.32
N THR A 102 5.85 -24.52 7.10
CA THR A 102 5.52 -24.04 5.75
C THR A 102 6.79 -23.50 5.10
N VAL A 103 7.15 -24.02 3.94
CA VAL A 103 8.37 -23.59 3.22
C VAL A 103 7.99 -22.68 2.07
N VAL A 104 8.43 -21.42 2.11
CA VAL A 104 8.24 -20.41 1.07
C VAL A 104 9.57 -20.17 0.37
N MET A 105 9.65 -20.52 -0.90
CA MET A 105 10.84 -20.31 -1.73
C MET A 105 10.69 -19.01 -2.53
N LEU A 106 11.57 -18.05 -2.27
CA LEU A 106 11.57 -16.76 -2.98
C LEU A 106 12.48 -16.85 -4.19
N VAL A 107 11.93 -16.64 -5.38
CA VAL A 107 12.67 -16.67 -6.65
C VAL A 107 12.54 -15.35 -7.41
N GLY A 108 13.43 -15.06 -8.36
CA GLY A 108 13.37 -13.83 -9.17
C GLY A 108 14.75 -13.28 -9.53
N LEU A 109 14.77 -12.28 -10.38
CA LEU A 109 16.00 -11.64 -10.84
C LEU A 109 16.75 -10.88 -9.74
N GLN A 110 18.01 -10.57 -10.00
CA GLN A 110 18.82 -9.71 -9.12
C GLN A 110 18.20 -8.31 -9.08
N GLY A 111 18.16 -7.71 -7.88
CA GLY A 111 17.59 -6.37 -7.69
C GLY A 111 16.05 -6.32 -7.64
N ALA A 112 15.36 -7.44 -7.85
CA ALA A 112 13.90 -7.52 -7.71
C ALA A 112 13.40 -7.31 -6.26
N GLY A 113 14.30 -7.35 -5.27
CA GLY A 113 13.95 -7.12 -3.88
C GLY A 113 13.58 -8.36 -3.06
N LYS A 114 14.03 -9.56 -3.47
CA LYS A 114 13.76 -10.85 -2.77
C LYS A 114 14.06 -10.77 -1.28
N THR A 115 15.31 -10.48 -0.92
CA THR A 115 15.78 -10.42 0.47
C THR A 115 14.93 -9.49 1.34
N THR A 116 14.74 -8.26 0.89
CA THR A 116 13.99 -7.26 1.66
C THR A 116 12.51 -7.59 1.76
N ASN A 117 11.86 -7.93 0.63
CA ASN A 117 10.42 -8.19 0.64
C ASN A 117 10.08 -9.58 1.19
N GLY A 118 10.98 -10.55 1.09
CA GLY A 118 10.85 -11.82 1.79
C GLY A 118 10.85 -11.63 3.31
N ALA A 119 11.77 -10.82 3.84
CA ALA A 119 11.79 -10.48 5.25
C ALA A 119 10.55 -9.67 5.67
N LYS A 120 10.09 -8.70 4.85
CA LYS A 120 8.82 -7.98 5.10
C LYS A 120 7.64 -8.93 5.17
N LEU A 121 7.55 -9.90 4.26
CA LEU A 121 6.50 -10.91 4.25
C LEU A 121 6.57 -11.80 5.50
N ALA A 122 7.75 -12.23 5.90
CA ALA A 122 7.94 -12.96 7.15
C ALA A 122 7.47 -12.13 8.37
N GLY A 123 7.80 -10.84 8.40
CA GLY A 123 7.31 -9.89 9.41
C GLY A 123 5.79 -9.72 9.39
N LEU A 124 5.17 -9.68 8.22
CA LEU A 124 3.72 -9.63 8.06
C LEU A 124 3.07 -10.91 8.64
N MET A 125 3.61 -12.08 8.31
CA MET A 125 3.12 -13.38 8.83
C MET A 125 3.26 -13.45 10.35
N LYS A 126 4.37 -12.95 10.91
CA LYS A 126 4.58 -12.88 12.37
C LYS A 126 3.52 -12.00 13.03
N ARG A 127 3.30 -10.77 12.50
CA ARG A 127 2.39 -9.79 13.11
C ARG A 127 0.91 -10.14 12.94
N GLN A 128 0.49 -10.53 11.75
CA GLN A 128 -0.93 -10.72 11.44
C GLN A 128 -1.42 -12.14 11.69
N ASN A 129 -0.56 -13.14 11.48
CA ASN A 129 -0.94 -14.55 11.57
C ASN A 129 -0.33 -15.28 12.77
N GLY A 130 0.42 -14.57 13.62
CA GLY A 130 1.06 -15.16 14.81
C GLY A 130 2.08 -16.25 14.49
N LYS A 131 2.65 -16.26 13.25
CA LYS A 131 3.62 -17.24 12.80
C LYS A 131 4.99 -16.99 13.41
N ARG A 132 5.81 -18.05 13.47
CA ARG A 132 7.20 -18.04 13.92
C ARG A 132 8.14 -18.31 12.75
N PRO A 133 8.38 -17.29 11.88
CA PRO A 133 9.20 -17.48 10.69
C PRO A 133 10.68 -17.64 11.01
N LEU A 134 11.39 -18.33 10.11
CA LEU A 134 12.83 -18.41 9.98
C LEU A 134 13.21 -17.91 8.58
N LEU A 135 14.22 -17.06 8.48
CA LEU A 135 14.81 -16.66 7.20
C LEU A 135 16.02 -17.51 6.92
N ALA A 136 16.17 -18.06 5.72
CA ALA A 136 17.31 -18.87 5.32
C ALA A 136 18.09 -18.20 4.18
N ALA A 137 19.39 -17.95 4.39
CA ALA A 137 20.26 -17.26 3.44
C ALA A 137 20.82 -18.25 2.41
N CYS A 138 20.10 -18.45 1.30
CA CYS A 138 20.53 -19.30 0.19
C CYS A 138 21.21 -18.50 -0.95
N ASP A 139 21.27 -17.17 -0.90
CA ASP A 139 22.09 -16.33 -1.82
C ASP A 139 23.54 -16.28 -1.33
N ILE A 140 24.30 -17.30 -1.68
CA ILE A 140 25.71 -17.45 -1.25
C ILE A 140 26.71 -16.69 -2.12
N TYR A 141 26.29 -16.25 -3.31
CA TYR A 141 27.16 -15.60 -4.29
C TYR A 141 27.48 -14.15 -3.93
N ARG A 142 26.67 -13.56 -3.08
CA ARG A 142 26.82 -12.19 -2.59
C ARG A 142 26.96 -12.16 -1.07
N PRO A 143 28.22 -12.10 -0.54
CA PRO A 143 28.43 -12.05 0.91
C PRO A 143 27.65 -10.94 1.63
N ALA A 144 27.46 -9.82 0.94
CA ALA A 144 26.64 -8.72 1.45
C ALA A 144 25.15 -9.08 1.59
N ALA A 145 24.62 -10.05 0.83
CA ALA A 145 23.23 -10.46 0.92
C ALA A 145 22.93 -11.22 2.22
N ILE A 146 23.82 -12.11 2.64
CA ILE A 146 23.71 -12.81 3.94
C ILE A 146 23.66 -11.78 5.08
N LYS A 147 24.62 -10.85 5.10
CA LYS A 147 24.65 -9.79 6.11
C LYS A 147 23.43 -8.87 6.06
N GLN A 148 22.94 -8.57 4.86
CA GLN A 148 21.71 -7.79 4.69
C GLN A 148 20.51 -8.53 5.29
N LEU A 149 20.38 -9.84 5.04
CA LEU A 149 19.29 -10.65 5.59
C LEU A 149 19.37 -10.70 7.12
N GLU A 150 20.57 -10.83 7.70
CA GLU A 150 20.78 -10.79 9.15
C GLU A 150 20.36 -9.45 9.76
N VAL A 151 20.72 -8.32 9.13
CA VAL A 151 20.34 -6.98 9.59
C VAL A 151 18.82 -6.80 9.56
N VAL A 152 18.19 -7.17 8.45
CA VAL A 152 16.74 -7.02 8.30
C VAL A 152 15.98 -7.99 9.21
N GLY A 153 16.45 -9.23 9.35
CA GLY A 153 15.90 -10.21 10.29
C GLY A 153 15.98 -9.71 11.73
N GLY A 154 17.13 -9.14 12.13
CA GLY A 154 17.32 -8.54 13.45
C GLY A 154 16.36 -7.38 13.73
N GLN A 155 16.12 -6.52 12.75
CA GLN A 155 15.16 -5.41 12.88
C GLN A 155 13.70 -5.88 13.05
N LEU A 156 13.37 -7.05 12.52
CA LEU A 156 12.04 -7.67 12.62
C LEU A 156 11.92 -8.66 13.79
N ASP A 157 13.02 -8.88 14.52
CA ASP A 157 13.12 -9.92 15.55
C ASP A 157 12.72 -11.30 14.97
N ILE A 158 13.33 -11.64 13.82
CA ILE A 158 13.18 -12.91 13.12
C ILE A 158 14.54 -13.57 13.00
N PRO A 159 14.71 -14.83 13.44
CA PRO A 159 15.97 -15.55 13.34
C PRO A 159 16.36 -15.77 11.87
N VAL A 160 17.67 -15.72 11.61
CA VAL A 160 18.27 -15.98 10.30
C VAL A 160 19.18 -17.20 10.39
N PHE A 161 18.96 -18.17 9.51
CA PHE A 161 19.79 -19.34 9.35
C PHE A 161 20.74 -19.14 8.17
N GLN A 162 22.03 -19.44 8.38
CA GLN A 162 23.06 -19.37 7.35
C GLN A 162 24.16 -20.41 7.59
N MET A 163 24.82 -20.85 6.53
CA MET A 163 25.94 -21.77 6.56
C MET A 163 27.13 -21.26 5.72
N GLY A 164 27.23 -19.94 5.58
CA GLY A 164 28.26 -19.32 4.74
C GLY A 164 28.12 -19.68 3.26
N GLN A 165 29.22 -20.05 2.62
CA GLN A 165 29.27 -20.38 1.17
C GLN A 165 29.11 -21.89 0.91
N THR A 166 28.16 -22.53 1.58
CA THR A 166 27.79 -23.93 1.36
C THR A 166 26.79 -24.03 0.19
N ASP A 167 26.64 -25.21 -0.42
CA ASP A 167 25.64 -25.42 -1.50
C ASP A 167 24.24 -24.98 -1.04
N PRO A 168 23.52 -24.15 -1.82
CA PRO A 168 22.19 -23.65 -1.45
C PRO A 168 21.16 -24.75 -1.15
N VAL A 169 21.29 -25.92 -1.77
CA VAL A 169 20.43 -27.09 -1.50
C VAL A 169 20.63 -27.59 -0.07
N ASP A 170 21.89 -27.67 0.38
CA ASP A 170 22.21 -28.14 1.73
C ASP A 170 21.78 -27.10 2.78
N ILE A 171 21.94 -25.80 2.48
CA ILE A 171 21.43 -24.71 3.34
C ILE A 171 19.93 -24.82 3.50
N ALA A 172 19.20 -25.02 2.41
CA ALA A 172 17.74 -25.11 2.43
C ALA A 172 17.24 -26.31 3.26
N ARG A 173 17.85 -27.50 3.09
CA ARG A 173 17.56 -28.68 3.89
C ARG A 173 17.84 -28.47 5.38
N ALA A 174 19.03 -27.96 5.69
CA ALA A 174 19.44 -27.70 7.05
C ALA A 174 18.58 -26.64 7.74
N ALA A 175 18.14 -25.60 7.01
CA ALA A 175 17.23 -24.60 7.53
C ALA A 175 15.86 -25.18 7.92
N ILE A 176 15.32 -26.09 7.13
CA ILE A 176 14.05 -26.77 7.44
C ILE A 176 14.18 -27.63 8.68
N GLU A 177 15.29 -28.38 8.78
CA GLU A 177 15.55 -29.20 9.96
C GLU A 177 15.75 -28.34 11.21
N HIS A 178 16.52 -27.25 11.09
CA HIS A 178 16.68 -26.26 12.15
C HIS A 178 15.33 -25.69 12.61
N ALA A 179 14.44 -25.35 11.66
CA ALA A 179 13.11 -24.83 11.96
C ALA A 179 12.28 -25.84 12.77
N ARG A 180 12.31 -27.14 12.42
CA ARG A 180 11.64 -28.20 13.16
C ARG A 180 12.15 -28.33 14.59
N GLN A 181 13.48 -28.28 14.79
CA GLN A 181 14.10 -28.39 16.08
C GLN A 181 13.85 -27.20 17.01
N HIS A 182 13.72 -25.99 16.43
CA HIS A 182 13.54 -24.76 17.20
C HIS A 182 12.08 -24.26 17.23
N GLY A 183 11.16 -25.04 16.65
CA GLY A 183 9.73 -24.75 16.67
C GLY A 183 9.33 -23.57 15.79
N ASN A 184 10.10 -23.24 14.74
CA ASN A 184 9.66 -22.32 13.70
C ASN A 184 8.63 -23.03 12.81
N ASP A 185 7.53 -22.35 12.49
CA ASP A 185 6.42 -22.93 11.71
C ASP A 185 6.39 -22.44 10.26
N MET A 186 7.28 -21.54 9.89
CA MET A 186 7.51 -21.06 8.53
C MET A 186 9.01 -20.90 8.25
N VAL A 187 9.42 -21.22 7.01
CA VAL A 187 10.79 -20.98 6.51
C VAL A 187 10.70 -20.23 5.21
N PHE A 188 11.41 -19.09 5.13
CA PHE A 188 11.57 -18.33 3.90
C PHE A 188 12.96 -18.55 3.34
N LEU A 189 13.06 -19.17 2.18
CA LEU A 189 14.32 -19.42 1.49
C LEU A 189 14.63 -18.23 0.58
N ASP A 190 15.58 -17.39 0.95
CA ASP A 190 16.07 -16.26 0.13
C ASP A 190 17.10 -16.77 -0.85
N THR A 191 16.65 -17.11 -2.08
CA THR A 191 17.52 -17.70 -3.10
C THR A 191 18.30 -16.65 -3.88
N ALA A 192 19.36 -17.08 -4.53
CA ALA A 192 20.13 -16.23 -5.43
C ALA A 192 19.28 -15.65 -6.56
N GLY A 193 19.72 -14.54 -7.14
CA GLY A 193 19.21 -13.97 -8.36
C GLY A 193 20.33 -13.52 -9.25
N ARG A 194 20.15 -13.69 -10.56
CA ARG A 194 21.08 -13.17 -11.59
C ARG A 194 20.43 -12.04 -12.37
N LEU A 195 21.21 -11.29 -13.13
CA LEU A 195 20.73 -10.16 -13.92
C LEU A 195 19.73 -10.61 -15.02
N HIS A 196 19.92 -11.82 -15.52
CA HIS A 196 19.07 -12.42 -16.55
C HIS A 196 18.68 -13.83 -16.14
N VAL A 197 17.62 -14.34 -16.77
CA VAL A 197 17.25 -15.75 -16.66
C VAL A 197 18.27 -16.56 -17.47
N ASP A 198 19.05 -17.38 -16.79
CA ASP A 198 20.02 -18.29 -17.39
C ASP A 198 19.82 -19.74 -16.91
N GLU A 199 20.41 -20.69 -17.61
CA GLU A 199 20.25 -22.12 -17.34
C GLU A 199 20.79 -22.49 -15.96
N GLU A 200 21.93 -21.94 -15.55
CA GLU A 200 22.58 -22.25 -14.25
C GLU A 200 21.69 -21.82 -13.07
N LEU A 201 21.09 -20.62 -13.14
CA LEU A 201 20.16 -20.17 -12.12
C LEU A 201 18.92 -21.10 -12.06
N MET A 202 18.36 -21.42 -13.21
CA MET A 202 17.17 -22.27 -13.27
C MET A 202 17.45 -23.68 -12.78
N ASP A 203 18.61 -24.25 -13.07
CA ASP A 203 19.00 -25.56 -12.59
C ASP A 203 19.25 -25.58 -11.07
N GLU A 204 19.87 -24.53 -10.52
CA GLU A 204 20.03 -24.39 -9.07
C GLU A 204 18.65 -24.32 -8.38
N LEU A 205 17.74 -23.48 -8.88
CA LEU A 205 16.40 -23.35 -8.31
C LEU A 205 15.59 -24.64 -8.42
N LYS A 206 15.69 -25.39 -9.53
CA LYS A 206 15.08 -26.72 -9.68
C LYS A 206 15.65 -27.72 -8.69
N ARG A 207 16.96 -27.71 -8.45
CA ARG A 207 17.63 -28.57 -7.44
C ARG A 207 17.11 -28.25 -6.03
N ILE A 208 17.00 -26.98 -5.67
CA ILE A 208 16.43 -26.57 -4.38
C ILE A 208 14.97 -27.05 -4.29
N LYS A 209 14.15 -26.75 -5.32
CA LYS A 209 12.74 -27.18 -5.37
C LYS A 209 12.60 -28.70 -5.15
N ALA A 210 13.36 -29.49 -5.88
CA ALA A 210 13.33 -30.96 -5.77
C ALA A 210 13.80 -31.49 -4.41
N ALA A 211 14.70 -30.76 -3.75
CA ALA A 211 15.29 -31.17 -2.48
C ALA A 211 14.42 -30.90 -1.26
N VAL A 212 13.58 -29.83 -1.30
CA VAL A 212 12.82 -29.36 -0.13
C VAL A 212 11.30 -29.36 -0.36
N GLU A 213 10.84 -29.59 -1.57
CA GLU A 213 9.41 -29.60 -1.95
C GLU A 213 8.66 -28.43 -1.30
N PRO A 214 8.98 -27.15 -1.69
CA PRO A 214 8.43 -25.98 -1.04
C PRO A 214 6.89 -26.00 -1.11
N THR A 215 6.24 -25.54 -0.05
CA THR A 215 4.78 -25.36 -0.02
C THR A 215 4.36 -24.25 -0.99
N GLU A 216 5.21 -23.26 -1.17
CA GLU A 216 4.95 -22.09 -1.99
C GLU A 216 6.21 -21.63 -2.69
N ILE A 217 6.18 -21.45 -4.00
CA ILE A 217 7.22 -20.79 -4.79
C ILE A 217 6.69 -19.40 -5.16
N LEU A 218 7.24 -18.38 -4.54
CA LEU A 218 6.82 -16.99 -4.72
C LEU A 218 7.83 -16.24 -5.59
N LEU A 219 7.42 -15.86 -6.79
CA LEU A 219 8.23 -15.04 -7.68
C LEU A 219 8.18 -13.58 -7.25
N VAL A 220 9.34 -13.00 -6.98
CA VAL A 220 9.51 -11.59 -6.64
C VAL A 220 9.93 -10.82 -7.89
N VAL A 221 9.12 -9.82 -8.28
CA VAL A 221 9.28 -9.06 -9.51
C VAL A 221 9.24 -7.57 -9.23
N ASP A 222 10.18 -6.83 -9.81
CA ASP A 222 10.18 -5.37 -9.81
C ASP A 222 9.12 -4.84 -10.80
N ALA A 223 8.11 -4.14 -10.30
CA ALA A 223 7.02 -3.60 -11.12
C ALA A 223 7.50 -2.53 -12.13
N MET A 224 8.61 -1.85 -11.83
CA MET A 224 9.13 -0.73 -12.64
C MET A 224 9.74 -1.18 -13.98
N ILE A 225 10.14 -2.46 -14.13
CA ILE A 225 10.79 -2.96 -15.36
C ILE A 225 9.78 -3.31 -16.48
N GLY A 226 8.47 -3.06 -16.26
CA GLY A 226 7.45 -3.15 -17.30
C GLY A 226 7.31 -4.53 -17.93
N GLN A 227 7.40 -4.63 -19.26
CA GLN A 227 7.26 -5.90 -20.00
C GLN A 227 8.34 -6.93 -19.67
N ASP A 228 9.54 -6.51 -19.29
CA ASP A 228 10.61 -7.44 -18.88
C ASP A 228 10.22 -8.21 -17.61
N ALA A 229 9.42 -7.60 -16.71
CA ALA A 229 8.82 -8.29 -15.60
C ALA A 229 7.91 -9.45 -16.03
N VAL A 230 7.12 -9.23 -17.07
CA VAL A 230 6.19 -10.22 -17.61
C VAL A 230 6.96 -11.37 -18.29
N ASN A 231 7.99 -11.04 -19.05
CA ASN A 231 8.85 -12.03 -19.72
C ASN A 231 9.60 -12.89 -18.71
N ALA A 232 10.16 -12.26 -17.67
CA ALA A 232 10.80 -12.97 -16.57
C ALA A 232 9.80 -13.87 -15.83
N ALA A 233 8.62 -13.34 -15.49
CA ALA A 233 7.58 -14.12 -14.82
C ALA A 233 7.20 -15.37 -15.59
N LYS A 234 7.05 -15.25 -16.91
CA LYS A 234 6.78 -16.42 -17.79
C LYS A 234 7.91 -17.43 -17.75
N ALA A 235 9.17 -17.00 -17.85
CA ALA A 235 10.32 -17.90 -17.85
C ALA A 235 10.46 -18.67 -16.51
N PHE A 236 10.23 -17.98 -15.38
CA PHE A 236 10.24 -18.62 -14.07
C PHE A 236 9.06 -19.60 -13.89
N ASP A 237 7.88 -19.26 -14.41
CA ASP A 237 6.72 -20.12 -14.38
C ASP A 237 6.91 -21.39 -15.22
N ASP A 238 7.38 -21.23 -16.45
CA ASP A 238 7.68 -22.37 -17.36
C ASP A 238 8.74 -23.32 -16.77
N ALA A 239 9.71 -22.81 -15.98
CA ALA A 239 10.79 -23.62 -15.40
C ALA A 239 10.45 -24.22 -14.04
N LEU A 240 9.70 -23.51 -13.20
CA LEU A 240 9.51 -23.84 -11.79
C LEU A 240 8.04 -24.08 -11.41
N ASP A 241 7.07 -23.78 -12.29
CA ASP A 241 5.64 -23.80 -11.95
C ASP A 241 5.39 -23.07 -10.62
N ILE A 242 5.53 -21.73 -10.67
CA ILE A 242 5.40 -20.85 -9.51
C ILE A 242 3.96 -20.86 -8.96
N ASP A 243 3.76 -20.58 -7.67
CA ASP A 243 2.43 -20.58 -7.04
C ASP A 243 1.83 -19.17 -6.93
N GLY A 244 2.66 -18.15 -7.09
CA GLY A 244 2.22 -16.76 -7.03
C GLY A 244 3.34 -15.77 -7.25
N VAL A 245 2.94 -14.50 -7.35
CA VAL A 245 3.84 -13.37 -7.61
C VAL A 245 3.75 -12.34 -6.51
N MET A 246 4.89 -11.79 -6.13
CA MET A 246 5.01 -10.60 -5.30
C MET A 246 5.58 -9.46 -6.14
N LEU A 247 4.83 -8.39 -6.31
CA LEU A 247 5.30 -7.18 -6.96
C LEU A 247 6.02 -6.27 -5.96
N THR A 248 7.18 -5.76 -6.33
CA THR A 248 7.95 -4.83 -5.53
C THR A 248 8.02 -3.47 -6.21
N LYS A 249 8.38 -2.43 -5.44
CA LYS A 249 8.54 -1.05 -5.91
C LYS A 249 7.31 -0.48 -6.61
N LEU A 250 6.13 -0.93 -6.20
CA LEU A 250 4.87 -0.48 -6.78
C LEU A 250 4.63 1.03 -6.52
N ASP A 251 5.16 1.56 -5.44
CA ASP A 251 5.17 2.99 -5.10
C ASP A 251 5.87 3.86 -6.14
N GLY A 252 6.91 3.34 -6.82
CA GLY A 252 7.63 3.97 -7.93
C GLY A 252 7.02 3.73 -9.31
N ASP A 253 6.08 2.78 -9.44
CA ASP A 253 5.48 2.42 -10.73
C ASP A 253 4.25 3.28 -11.04
N ALA A 254 4.47 4.36 -11.78
CA ALA A 254 3.39 5.22 -12.28
C ALA A 254 2.59 4.61 -13.44
N ARG A 255 3.10 3.55 -14.09
CA ARG A 255 2.51 2.92 -15.29
C ARG A 255 1.60 1.75 -14.97
N GLY A 256 2.06 0.80 -14.12
CA GLY A 256 1.26 -0.34 -13.66
C GLY A 256 1.11 -1.49 -14.66
N GLY A 257 1.85 -1.47 -15.78
CA GLY A 257 1.70 -2.46 -16.85
C GLY A 257 2.02 -3.88 -16.41
N ALA A 258 3.02 -4.06 -15.56
CA ALA A 258 3.39 -5.37 -15.01
C ALA A 258 2.23 -5.99 -14.20
N ALA A 259 1.61 -5.22 -13.31
CA ALA A 259 0.50 -5.70 -12.49
C ALA A 259 -0.69 -6.18 -13.33
N LEU A 260 -0.99 -5.49 -14.43
CA LEU A 260 -2.08 -5.83 -15.35
C LEU A 260 -1.76 -7.01 -16.28
N SER A 261 -0.47 -7.27 -16.53
CA SER A 261 -0.06 -8.26 -17.54
C SER A 261 0.36 -9.60 -16.96
N ILE A 262 0.97 -9.65 -15.78
CA ILE A 262 1.55 -10.87 -15.20
C ILE A 262 0.51 -11.97 -15.05
N LYS A 263 -0.63 -11.68 -14.42
CA LYS A 263 -1.71 -12.68 -14.24
C LYS A 263 -2.23 -13.19 -15.57
N ALA A 264 -2.43 -12.29 -16.55
CA ALA A 264 -2.96 -12.66 -17.87
C ALA A 264 -1.98 -13.52 -18.68
N VAL A 265 -0.66 -13.37 -18.47
CA VAL A 265 0.38 -14.10 -19.21
C VAL A 265 0.76 -15.41 -18.54
N THR A 266 0.92 -15.43 -17.21
CA THR A 266 1.33 -16.62 -16.45
C THR A 266 0.15 -17.46 -15.93
N GLY A 267 -1.03 -16.87 -15.80
CA GLY A 267 -2.14 -17.52 -15.09
C GLY A 267 -1.99 -17.53 -13.55
N LYS A 268 -0.82 -17.07 -13.03
CA LYS A 268 -0.52 -17.13 -11.59
C LYS A 268 -1.01 -15.87 -10.87
N PRO A 269 -1.53 -15.99 -9.63
CA PRO A 269 -2.04 -14.85 -8.89
C PRO A 269 -0.92 -13.94 -8.39
N ILE A 270 -1.18 -12.63 -8.38
CA ILE A 270 -0.40 -11.71 -7.57
C ILE A 270 -0.93 -11.83 -6.14
N LYS A 271 -0.06 -12.15 -5.18
CA LYS A 271 -0.43 -12.36 -3.77
C LYS A 271 -0.09 -11.18 -2.88
N PHE A 272 1.06 -10.54 -3.14
CA PHE A 272 1.57 -9.45 -2.31
C PHE A 272 2.15 -8.32 -3.16
N VAL A 273 2.20 -7.13 -2.56
CA VAL A 273 2.84 -5.93 -3.14
C VAL A 273 3.69 -5.22 -2.10
N GLY A 274 4.91 -4.86 -2.49
CA GLY A 274 5.77 -3.95 -1.75
C GLY A 274 5.46 -2.52 -2.19
N VAL A 275 5.04 -1.69 -1.25
CA VAL A 275 4.55 -0.34 -1.48
C VAL A 275 5.47 0.74 -0.91
N GLY A 276 6.73 0.42 -0.67
CA GLY A 276 7.73 1.36 -0.19
C GLY A 276 8.95 0.66 0.43
N GLU A 277 9.86 1.42 1.01
CA GLU A 277 11.14 0.92 1.53
C GLU A 277 11.06 0.38 2.97
N LYS A 278 10.18 0.89 3.81
CA LYS A 278 10.08 0.49 5.22
C LYS A 278 9.66 -0.97 5.37
N LEU A 279 10.04 -1.60 6.48
CA LEU A 279 9.84 -3.02 6.72
C LEU A 279 8.36 -3.42 6.96
N ASP A 280 7.50 -2.47 7.23
CA ASP A 280 6.05 -2.64 7.36
C ASP A 280 5.29 -2.38 6.05
N GLN A 281 5.95 -1.82 5.02
CA GLN A 281 5.36 -1.48 3.74
C GLN A 281 5.29 -2.68 2.79
N ILE A 282 4.45 -3.63 3.14
CA ILE A 282 4.02 -4.76 2.32
C ILE A 282 2.53 -4.98 2.58
N GLU A 283 1.78 -5.23 1.52
CA GLU A 283 0.33 -5.42 1.57
C GLU A 283 -0.09 -6.68 0.81
N VAL A 284 -1.20 -7.28 1.20
CA VAL A 284 -1.88 -8.30 0.39
C VAL A 284 -2.41 -7.63 -0.89
N PHE A 285 -2.26 -8.29 -2.02
CA PHE A 285 -2.79 -7.77 -3.28
C PHE A 285 -4.31 -7.95 -3.35
N HIS A 286 -5.03 -6.84 -3.50
CA HIS A 286 -6.47 -6.79 -3.67
C HIS A 286 -6.81 -6.27 -5.07
N PRO A 287 -7.19 -7.14 -6.02
CA PRO A 287 -7.49 -6.75 -7.40
C PRO A 287 -8.55 -5.63 -7.52
N ASP A 288 -9.61 -5.72 -6.74
CA ASP A 288 -10.72 -4.75 -6.70
C ASP A 288 -10.28 -3.36 -6.23
N ARG A 289 -9.42 -3.30 -5.20
CA ARG A 289 -8.87 -2.04 -4.69
C ARG A 289 -7.89 -1.43 -5.69
N MET A 290 -7.06 -2.25 -6.33
CA MET A 290 -6.14 -1.80 -7.37
C MET A 290 -6.89 -1.26 -8.59
N ALA A 291 -7.95 -1.93 -9.05
CA ALA A 291 -8.82 -1.43 -10.11
C ALA A 291 -9.43 -0.07 -9.74
N SER A 292 -9.93 0.08 -8.51
CA SER A 292 -10.48 1.35 -8.01
C SER A 292 -9.43 2.46 -7.96
N ARG A 293 -8.19 2.17 -7.53
CA ARG A 293 -7.07 3.13 -7.55
C ARG A 293 -6.73 3.57 -8.98
N ILE A 294 -6.62 2.62 -9.93
CA ILE A 294 -6.36 2.89 -11.35
C ILE A 294 -7.45 3.80 -11.95
N LEU A 295 -8.70 3.65 -11.54
CA LEU A 295 -9.82 4.47 -12.02
C LEU A 295 -9.97 5.82 -11.30
N GLY A 296 -9.08 6.13 -10.35
CA GLY A 296 -9.15 7.34 -9.54
C GLY A 296 -10.37 7.41 -8.61
N MET A 297 -10.93 6.25 -8.27
CA MET A 297 -12.08 6.12 -7.35
C MET A 297 -11.67 6.07 -5.88
N GLY A 298 -10.36 6.07 -5.61
CA GLY A 298 -9.79 5.93 -4.26
C GLY A 298 -9.80 4.50 -3.74
N ASP A 299 -9.30 4.35 -2.53
CA ASP A 299 -9.24 3.05 -1.84
C ASP A 299 -9.63 3.24 -0.36
N MET A 300 -10.90 3.44 -0.14
CA MET A 300 -11.46 3.65 1.20
C MET A 300 -11.31 2.43 2.12
N LEU A 301 -11.32 1.22 1.56
CA LEU A 301 -11.18 0.00 2.36
C LEU A 301 -9.77 -0.15 2.93
N SER A 302 -8.74 0.06 2.11
CA SER A 302 -7.36 0.08 2.60
C SER A 302 -7.11 1.19 3.62
N LEU A 303 -7.74 2.36 3.44
CA LEU A 303 -7.64 3.44 4.42
C LEU A 303 -8.28 3.04 5.76
N ILE A 304 -9.46 2.42 5.74
CA ILE A 304 -10.14 1.93 6.94
C ILE A 304 -9.29 0.85 7.63
N GLU A 305 -8.76 -0.12 6.89
CA GLU A 305 -7.90 -1.17 7.44
C GLU A 305 -6.61 -0.62 8.06
N LYS A 306 -5.95 0.35 7.39
CA LYS A 306 -4.78 1.03 7.97
C LYS A 306 -5.14 1.81 9.24
N ALA A 307 -6.31 2.44 9.24
CA ALA A 307 -6.81 3.10 10.45
C ALA A 307 -7.07 2.09 11.58
N GLU A 308 -7.73 0.97 11.29
CA GLU A 308 -8.02 -0.09 12.28
C GLU A 308 -6.75 -0.74 12.85
N GLN A 309 -5.75 -1.01 12.01
CA GLN A 309 -4.47 -1.60 12.45
C GLN A 309 -3.68 -0.69 13.40
N ASN A 310 -3.81 0.62 13.22
CA ASN A 310 -3.14 1.62 14.06
C ASN A 310 -4.04 2.17 15.18
N PHE A 311 -5.30 1.68 15.25
CA PHE A 311 -6.31 2.19 16.18
C PHE A 311 -6.24 1.46 17.51
N ASP A 312 -5.63 2.11 18.51
CA ASP A 312 -5.70 1.68 19.90
C ASP A 312 -7.04 2.12 20.50
N ARG A 313 -7.97 1.18 20.56
CA ARG A 313 -9.34 1.42 21.07
C ARG A 313 -9.34 2.00 22.49
N GLN A 314 -8.37 1.62 23.32
CA GLN A 314 -8.27 2.10 24.69
C GLN A 314 -7.81 3.56 24.72
N LYS A 315 -6.81 3.92 23.93
CA LYS A 315 -6.35 5.31 23.77
C LYS A 315 -7.42 6.21 23.15
N ALA A 316 -8.22 5.69 22.22
CA ALA A 316 -9.32 6.45 21.64
C ALA A 316 -10.43 6.76 22.66
N LEU A 317 -10.76 5.83 23.54
CA LEU A 317 -11.72 6.07 24.64
C LEU A 317 -11.18 7.09 25.64
N GLU A 318 -9.91 6.98 26.03
CA GLU A 318 -9.23 7.95 26.90
C GLU A 318 -9.19 9.35 26.26
N PHE A 319 -8.91 9.41 24.97
CA PHE A 319 -8.91 10.66 24.20
C PHE A 319 -10.32 11.28 24.17
N GLN A 320 -11.35 10.49 23.92
CA GLN A 320 -12.74 10.94 23.94
C GLN A 320 -13.15 11.48 25.32
N GLU A 321 -12.71 10.84 26.40
CA GLU A 321 -12.94 11.32 27.76
C GLU A 321 -12.19 12.63 28.04
N LYS A 322 -10.93 12.75 27.61
CA LYS A 322 -10.14 13.98 27.75
C LYS A 322 -10.77 15.14 26.98
N LEU A 323 -11.28 14.89 25.76
CA LEU A 323 -12.01 15.89 24.97
C LEU A 323 -13.29 16.34 25.69
N ARG A 324 -14.07 15.40 26.22
CA ARG A 324 -15.31 15.69 26.96
C ARG A 324 -15.06 16.51 28.23
N LYS A 325 -13.91 16.28 28.89
CA LYS A 325 -13.47 17.00 30.10
C LYS A 325 -12.72 18.30 29.80
N ASN A 326 -12.61 18.73 28.51
CA ASN A 326 -11.79 19.88 28.08
C ASN A 326 -10.32 19.85 28.55
N LYS A 327 -9.74 18.66 28.64
CA LYS A 327 -8.37 18.41 29.10
C LYS A 327 -7.42 18.04 27.96
N PHE A 328 -7.66 18.57 26.75
CA PHE A 328 -6.79 18.33 25.60
C PHE A 328 -5.48 19.13 25.73
N THR A 329 -4.34 18.42 25.76
CA THR A 329 -3.00 18.96 26.00
C THR A 329 -2.13 18.93 24.76
N LEU A 330 -0.94 19.57 24.80
CA LEU A 330 0.06 19.44 23.73
C LEU A 330 0.66 18.02 23.65
N THR A 331 0.62 17.25 24.74
CA THR A 331 1.00 15.83 24.72
C THR A 331 -0.01 15.04 23.88
N ASP A 332 -1.30 15.24 24.09
CA ASP A 332 -2.35 14.57 23.31
C ASP A 332 -2.28 14.98 21.82
N PHE A 333 -1.96 16.26 21.55
CA PHE A 333 -1.73 16.75 20.19
C PHE A 333 -0.54 16.05 19.51
N TYR A 334 0.57 15.86 20.21
CA TYR A 334 1.74 15.14 19.74
C TYR A 334 1.41 13.66 19.45
N GLU A 335 0.70 13.00 20.36
CA GLU A 335 0.28 11.61 20.18
C GLU A 335 -0.60 11.43 18.93
N GLN A 336 -1.52 12.35 18.68
CA GLN A 336 -2.35 12.34 17.46
C GLN A 336 -1.50 12.54 16.19
N MET A 337 -0.54 13.46 16.22
CA MET A 337 0.39 13.65 15.09
C MET A 337 1.25 12.41 14.85
N ALA A 338 1.73 11.75 15.90
CA ALA A 338 2.51 10.52 15.80
C ALA A 338 1.68 9.37 15.22
N GLN A 339 0.40 9.23 15.62
CA GLN A 339 -0.52 8.24 15.03
C GLN A 339 -0.75 8.50 13.54
N LEU A 340 -0.97 9.75 13.12
CA LEU A 340 -1.10 10.10 11.70
C LEU A 340 0.16 9.75 10.90
N LYS A 341 1.34 10.02 11.47
CA LYS A 341 2.64 9.67 10.85
C LYS A 341 2.82 8.16 10.69
N ASN A 342 2.30 7.36 11.63
CA ASN A 342 2.34 5.90 11.58
C ASN A 342 1.35 5.29 10.57
N MET A 343 0.32 6.02 10.14
CA MET A 343 -0.61 5.59 9.08
C MET A 343 -0.05 5.71 7.67
N GLY A 344 1.12 6.28 7.50
CA GLY A 344 1.79 6.54 6.23
C GLY A 344 1.99 8.03 5.95
N SER A 345 2.56 8.36 4.77
CA SER A 345 2.69 9.76 4.39
C SER A 345 1.31 10.40 4.12
N LEU A 346 1.17 11.69 4.40
CA LEU A 346 -0.08 12.41 4.11
C LEU A 346 -0.47 12.34 2.64
N SER A 347 0.52 12.24 1.74
CA SER A 347 0.29 12.05 0.30
C SER A 347 -0.29 10.67 -0.01
N GLU A 348 0.15 9.61 0.69
CA GLU A 348 -0.43 8.27 0.56
C GLU A 348 -1.89 8.23 1.04
N ILE A 349 -2.16 8.79 2.22
CA ILE A 349 -3.51 8.86 2.79
C ILE A 349 -4.44 9.63 1.85
N ALA A 350 -3.98 10.77 1.34
CA ALA A 350 -4.78 11.58 0.43
C ALA A 350 -5.02 10.91 -0.92
N GLY A 351 -4.05 10.12 -1.43
CA GLY A 351 -4.22 9.31 -2.64
C GLY A 351 -5.25 8.18 -2.50
N MET A 352 -5.58 7.78 -1.27
CA MET A 352 -6.66 6.81 -1.00
C MET A 352 -8.05 7.45 -0.96
N LEU A 353 -8.14 8.78 -0.89
CA LEU A 353 -9.43 9.49 -0.87
C LEU A 353 -9.98 9.67 -2.29
N PRO A 354 -11.26 9.36 -2.53
CA PRO A 354 -11.87 9.53 -3.84
C PRO A 354 -11.91 11.02 -4.23
N GLY A 355 -11.40 11.31 -5.44
CA GLY A 355 -11.47 12.65 -6.03
C GLY A 355 -10.37 13.63 -5.59
N VAL A 356 -9.43 13.22 -4.75
CA VAL A 356 -8.24 13.99 -4.40
C VAL A 356 -7.12 13.63 -5.36
N LYS A 357 -6.55 14.62 -6.04
CA LYS A 357 -5.41 14.43 -6.93
C LYS A 357 -4.11 14.74 -6.18
N ALA A 358 -3.03 14.02 -6.51
CA ALA A 358 -1.70 14.34 -5.99
C ALA A 358 -1.29 15.79 -6.33
N SER A 359 -1.64 16.27 -7.54
CA SER A 359 -1.41 17.66 -7.95
C SER A 359 -2.13 18.70 -7.09
N ASP A 360 -3.27 18.35 -6.48
CA ASP A 360 -4.01 19.25 -5.57
C ASP A 360 -3.29 19.38 -4.22
N LEU A 361 -2.36 18.47 -3.93
CA LEU A 361 -1.54 18.41 -2.72
C LEU A 361 -0.16 19.03 -2.90
N GLU A 362 0.34 19.16 -4.12
CA GLU A 362 1.62 19.85 -4.40
C GLU A 362 1.60 21.32 -4.00
N GLY A 363 0.42 21.97 -4.03
CA GLY A 363 0.21 23.31 -3.50
C GLY A 363 -0.11 23.38 -2.00
N ALA A 364 -0.47 22.24 -1.40
CA ALA A 364 -0.80 22.06 0.01
C ALA A 364 0.25 21.17 0.71
N SER A 365 1.49 21.13 0.21
CA SER A 365 2.56 20.36 0.84
C SER A 365 2.64 20.78 2.32
N MET A 366 1.94 20.02 3.17
CA MET A 366 2.28 19.98 4.58
C MET A 366 3.66 19.32 4.60
N ASP A 367 4.65 20.18 4.55
CA ASP A 367 6.06 19.87 4.56
C ASP A 367 6.29 18.86 5.71
N GLU A 368 6.70 17.63 5.43
CA GLU A 368 7.06 16.67 6.48
C GLU A 368 8.07 17.29 7.44
N SER A 369 8.86 18.27 6.97
CA SER A 369 9.74 19.06 7.79
C SER A 369 8.97 19.95 8.80
N LEU A 370 7.74 20.36 8.48
CA LEU A 370 6.90 21.13 9.38
C LEU A 370 6.41 20.27 10.56
N LEU A 371 5.98 19.05 10.28
CA LEU A 371 5.59 18.09 11.32
C LEU A 371 6.78 17.72 12.21
N GLY A 372 7.96 17.50 11.62
CA GLY A 372 9.19 17.26 12.36
C GLY A 372 9.60 18.44 13.24
N ARG A 373 9.43 19.68 12.78
CA ARG A 373 9.67 20.88 13.60
C ARG A 373 8.68 21.01 14.76
N MET A 374 7.38 20.74 14.51
CA MET A 374 6.37 20.74 15.57
C MET A 374 6.68 19.69 16.65
N GLU A 375 7.05 18.49 16.24
CA GLU A 375 7.51 17.41 17.12
C GLU A 375 8.71 17.85 17.97
N ALA A 376 9.76 18.41 17.34
CA ALA A 376 10.95 18.91 18.04
C ALA A 376 10.61 20.00 19.06
N ILE A 377 9.69 20.93 18.72
CA ILE A 377 9.23 21.98 19.63
C ILE A 377 8.54 21.37 20.85
N ILE A 378 7.58 20.44 20.65
CA ILE A 378 6.84 19.82 21.75
C ILE A 378 7.77 19.00 22.63
N LEU A 379 8.68 18.22 22.04
CA LEU A 379 9.66 17.41 22.77
C LEU A 379 10.65 18.25 23.58
N SER A 380 10.93 19.47 23.15
CA SER A 380 11.78 20.43 23.86
C SER A 380 11.08 21.15 25.03
N MET A 381 9.77 20.95 25.19
CA MET A 381 8.99 21.44 26.35
C MET A 381 9.08 20.45 27.51
N THR A 382 9.02 20.95 28.74
CA THR A 382 8.86 20.11 29.93
C THR A 382 7.45 19.47 29.95
N PRO A 383 7.22 18.34 30.65
CA PRO A 383 5.88 17.77 30.81
C PRO A 383 4.86 18.79 31.30
N TYR A 384 5.23 19.59 32.30
CA TYR A 384 4.37 20.65 32.85
C TYR A 384 3.99 21.71 31.80
N GLU A 385 4.91 22.10 30.91
CA GLU A 385 4.65 23.10 29.86
C GLU A 385 3.76 22.52 28.76
N ARG A 386 3.84 21.23 28.48
CA ARG A 386 2.94 20.54 27.51
C ARG A 386 1.51 20.44 28.02
N GLU A 387 1.34 20.26 29.33
CA GLU A 387 0.02 20.22 29.96
C GLU A 387 -0.56 21.64 30.18
N ASN A 388 0.30 22.65 30.39
CA ASN A 388 -0.08 24.02 30.70
C ASN A 388 0.54 25.03 29.75
N PRO A 389 0.13 25.11 28.47
CA PRO A 389 0.75 26.01 27.47
C PRO A 389 0.72 27.50 27.87
N ASN A 390 -0.21 27.88 28.74
CA ASN A 390 -0.36 29.27 29.20
C ASN A 390 0.83 29.77 30.03
N VAL A 391 1.68 28.87 30.56
CA VAL A 391 2.89 29.26 31.32
C VAL A 391 4.06 29.65 30.43
N LEU A 392 3.93 29.53 29.11
CA LEU A 392 5.00 29.78 28.13
C LEU A 392 5.23 31.29 27.93
N ASN A 393 6.06 31.86 28.80
CA ASN A 393 6.55 33.23 28.66
C ASN A 393 7.71 33.37 27.63
N SER A 394 8.15 34.59 27.37
CA SER A 394 9.21 34.85 26.37
C SER A 394 10.54 34.15 26.68
N SER A 395 10.91 33.93 27.93
CA SER A 395 12.13 33.23 28.33
C SER A 395 12.03 31.75 28.03
N ARG A 396 10.91 31.11 28.38
CA ARG A 396 10.65 29.68 28.10
C ARG A 396 10.58 29.41 26.59
N LYS A 397 9.90 30.29 25.83
CA LYS A 397 9.86 30.17 24.37
C LYS A 397 11.25 30.26 23.73
N ARG A 398 12.16 31.15 24.22
CA ARG A 398 13.53 31.20 23.72
C ARG A 398 14.33 29.93 24.04
N ARG A 399 14.18 29.38 25.25
CA ARG A 399 14.83 28.10 25.62
C ARG A 399 14.32 26.94 24.73
N ILE A 400 13.00 26.83 24.50
CA ILE A 400 12.40 25.80 23.66
C ILE A 400 12.86 25.95 22.22
N ALA A 401 12.92 27.20 21.68
CA ALA A 401 13.43 27.48 20.34
C ALA A 401 14.88 27.03 20.18
N ALA A 402 15.75 27.34 21.16
CA ALA A 402 17.14 26.90 21.15
C ALA A 402 17.27 25.37 21.21
N GLY A 403 16.46 24.68 22.05
CA GLY A 403 16.48 23.24 22.20
C GLY A 403 15.94 22.45 21.01
N SER A 404 14.98 23.04 20.27
CA SER A 404 14.36 22.43 19.09
C SER A 404 15.00 22.81 17.76
N GLY A 405 16.00 23.71 17.76
CA GLY A 405 16.58 24.25 16.53
C GLY A 405 15.61 25.08 15.68
N THR A 406 14.56 25.66 16.31
CA THR A 406 13.51 26.44 15.64
C THR A 406 13.53 27.90 16.13
N GLN A 407 12.60 28.70 15.61
CA GLN A 407 12.46 30.11 16.02
C GLN A 407 11.23 30.30 16.93
N VAL A 408 11.24 31.38 17.73
CA VAL A 408 10.10 31.70 18.61
C VAL A 408 8.80 31.93 17.80
N VAL A 409 8.91 32.33 16.55
CA VAL A 409 7.76 32.49 15.62
C VAL A 409 7.11 31.11 15.35
N ASP A 410 7.89 30.05 15.22
CA ASP A 410 7.38 28.69 14.96
C ASP A 410 6.61 28.16 16.18
N ILE A 411 7.12 28.45 17.39
CA ILE A 411 6.42 28.11 18.64
C ILE A 411 5.08 28.85 18.72
N ASN A 412 5.04 30.13 18.40
CA ASN A 412 3.79 30.91 18.42
C ASN A 412 2.79 30.37 17.36
N ARG A 413 3.27 29.93 16.20
CA ARG A 413 2.45 29.30 15.16
C ARG A 413 1.85 27.98 15.65
N LEU A 414 2.66 27.13 16.29
CA LEU A 414 2.21 25.88 16.90
C LEU A 414 1.12 26.11 17.96
N LEU A 415 1.37 27.05 18.87
CA LEU A 415 0.39 27.37 19.92
C LEU A 415 -0.93 27.88 19.34
N LYS A 416 -0.89 28.73 18.31
CA LYS A 416 -2.10 29.20 17.61
C LYS A 416 -2.86 28.09 16.92
N GLN A 417 -2.16 27.12 16.31
CA GLN A 417 -2.79 25.94 15.70
C GLN A 417 -3.43 25.05 16.76
N PHE A 418 -2.75 24.83 17.88
CA PHE A 418 -3.26 24.11 19.02
C PHE A 418 -4.53 24.76 19.60
N GLU A 419 -4.54 26.08 19.80
CA GLU A 419 -5.73 26.83 20.25
C GLU A 419 -6.91 26.71 19.28
N MET A 420 -6.66 26.79 17.96
CA MET A 420 -7.69 26.58 16.95
C MET A 420 -8.28 25.18 17.03
N MET A 421 -7.45 24.16 17.21
CA MET A 421 -7.90 22.79 17.33
C MET A 421 -8.70 22.57 18.62
N GLN A 422 -8.27 23.12 19.76
CA GLN A 422 -9.06 23.11 21.00
C GLN A 422 -10.43 23.77 20.81
N ALA A 423 -10.50 24.89 20.09
CA ALA A 423 -11.75 25.59 19.82
C ALA A 423 -12.69 24.77 18.93
N MET A 424 -12.17 24.12 17.89
CA MET A 424 -12.94 23.21 17.04
C MET A 424 -13.47 22.01 17.84
N THR A 425 -12.63 21.41 18.66
CA THR A 425 -12.99 20.26 19.49
C THR A 425 -14.11 20.60 20.49
N LYS A 426 -14.05 21.77 21.12
CA LYS A 426 -15.13 22.26 21.98
C LYS A 426 -16.46 22.41 21.25
N GLN A 427 -16.45 22.84 20.00
CA GLN A 427 -17.64 22.98 19.17
C GLN A 427 -18.25 21.60 18.81
N PHE A 428 -17.41 20.60 18.51
CA PHE A 428 -17.86 19.24 18.25
C PHE A 428 -18.42 18.54 19.49
N ALA A 429 -17.79 18.70 20.64
CA ALA A 429 -18.28 18.15 21.92
C ALA A 429 -19.65 18.74 22.33
N GLY A 430 -19.96 19.97 21.89
CA GLY A 430 -21.24 20.66 22.14
C GLY A 430 -22.36 20.35 21.13
N GLY A 431 -22.17 19.41 20.19
CA GLY A 431 -23.22 18.98 19.24
C GLY A 431 -23.61 20.05 18.18
N LYS A 432 -22.91 21.14 18.05
CA LYS A 432 -23.20 22.22 17.09
C LYS A 432 -22.16 22.26 15.97
N MET A 433 -22.54 21.79 14.78
CA MET A 433 -21.70 21.95 13.58
C MET A 433 -21.44 23.44 13.30
N PRO A 434 -20.17 23.84 13.01
CA PRO A 434 -19.83 25.21 12.63
C PRO A 434 -20.61 25.67 11.40
N LYS A 435 -21.10 26.91 11.42
CA LYS A 435 -21.88 27.50 10.30
C LYS A 435 -21.09 27.51 8.97
N SER A 436 -19.75 27.55 9.02
CA SER A 436 -18.87 27.47 7.85
C SER A 436 -18.95 26.09 7.16
N MET A 437 -18.94 25.00 7.93
CA MET A 437 -19.01 23.63 7.41
C MET A 437 -20.43 23.31 6.90
N ARG A 438 -21.46 23.84 7.54
CA ARG A 438 -22.86 23.77 7.07
C ARG A 438 -23.06 24.51 5.76
N ARG A 439 -22.30 25.57 5.49
CA ARG A 439 -22.29 26.29 4.20
C ARG A 439 -21.57 25.54 3.08
N LEU A 440 -20.53 24.76 3.40
CA LEU A 440 -19.81 23.91 2.44
C LEU A 440 -20.65 22.70 2.01
N MET A 441 -21.34 22.05 2.97
CA MET A 441 -22.29 20.96 2.70
C MET A 441 -23.61 21.43 2.06
N GLY A 442 -24.03 22.67 2.29
CA GLY A 442 -25.30 23.20 1.81
C GLY A 442 -25.32 23.74 0.38
N LYS A 443 -24.17 23.77 -0.34
CA LYS A 443 -24.07 24.35 -1.70
C LYS A 443 -24.13 23.33 -2.85
N LYS A 444 -24.17 22.02 -2.57
CA LYS A 444 -24.39 20.96 -3.58
C LYS A 444 -25.25 19.86 -2.99
N GLY A 445 -26.54 19.88 -3.23
CA GLY A 445 -27.40 18.73 -2.98
C GLY A 445 -28.84 19.12 -2.69
N GLY A 446 -29.66 19.13 -3.74
CA GLY A 446 -31.11 19.14 -3.62
C GLY A 446 -31.61 17.90 -2.88
N LYS A 447 -32.69 18.09 -2.14
CA LYS A 447 -33.63 17.18 -1.52
C LYS A 447 -33.42 15.68 -1.77
N GLY A 448 -33.13 14.94 -0.69
CA GLY A 448 -33.35 13.52 -0.62
C GLY A 448 -32.18 12.74 -0.01
N MET A 449 -32.02 12.81 1.34
CA MET A 449 -31.49 11.72 2.17
C MET A 449 -31.36 12.19 3.63
N LEU A 450 -32.49 12.31 4.30
CA LEU A 450 -32.56 12.42 5.76
C LEU A 450 -33.53 11.34 6.24
N GLY A 451 -32.99 10.20 6.60
CA GLY A 451 -33.79 9.09 7.11
C GLY A 451 -33.01 7.78 7.25
N GLY A 452 -31.79 7.82 7.74
CA GLY A 452 -31.02 6.63 8.08
C GLY A 452 -30.07 6.95 9.23
N LYS A 453 -30.20 6.25 10.35
CA LYS A 453 -29.24 6.27 11.46
C LYS A 453 -27.84 6.03 10.89
N MET A 454 -26.96 7.02 10.94
CA MET A 454 -25.54 6.81 10.75
C MET A 454 -25.01 5.94 11.88
N PRO A 455 -24.31 4.82 11.60
CA PRO A 455 -23.46 4.19 12.60
C PRO A 455 -22.35 5.19 12.94
N GLY A 456 -22.06 5.35 14.23
CA GLY A 456 -21.11 6.33 14.72
C GLY A 456 -19.76 6.17 14.04
N LEU A 457 -19.26 7.25 13.48
CA LEU A 457 -17.86 7.41 13.15
C LEU A 457 -17.08 7.46 14.47
N PRO A 458 -16.11 6.58 14.68
CA PRO A 458 -15.20 6.72 15.79
C PRO A 458 -14.15 7.77 15.41
N PHE A 459 -14.24 8.94 15.98
CA PHE A 459 -13.10 9.81 16.23
C PHE A 459 -12.74 9.72 17.69
#